data_9e6a45afec2a9d6aae01313ae4dc21f9
#
_entry.id   9e6a45afec2a9d6aae01313ae4dc21f9
#
_cell.length_a   1.000
_cell.length_b   1.000
_cell.length_c   1.000
_cell.angle_alpha   90.00
_cell.angle_beta   90.00
_cell.angle_gamma   90.00
#
_symmetry.space_group_name_H-M   'P 1'
#
loop_
_entity.id
_entity.type
_entity.pdbx_description
1 polymer ?
#
loop_
_entity_poly.entity_id
_entity_poly.type
_entity_poly.pdbx_seq_one_letter_code
_entity_poly.pdbx_strand_id
1 'polypeptide(L)'
;ALDKFREFHDTAACGSGSIFQSMNSTVTMNLACLFRLRGINLTASAACASGSQSVGLAYLLVRDGLQDCVVCGGAQENNMYSVAAFDGIQSFSVREDEPTRASRPFDRDRDGLVPGGGAATLIVEDYDSAVRRGAPILAEIVGWGFSGNGDHISTPNVEGPARSLELCLEHAGVTPAEIGYVNAHATSTRIGNAREAQAIARFFG
;
A
#
# COMPACT_ATOMS: atom_id res chain seq x y z
N ALA A 1 -16.73 16.26 11.29
CA ALA A 1 -16.19 17.31 12.17
C ALA A 1 -16.22 18.68 11.49
N LEU A 2 -15.55 18.83 10.34
CA LEU A 2 -15.42 20.11 9.63
C LEU A 2 -16.79 20.70 9.24
N ASP A 3 -17.71 19.90 8.77
CA ASP A 3 -19.05 20.36 8.37
C ASP A 3 -19.84 20.87 9.58
N LYS A 4 -19.77 20.17 10.71
CA LYS A 4 -20.38 20.61 11.96
C LYS A 4 -19.75 21.91 12.50
N PHE A 5 -18.44 22.06 12.37
CA PHE A 5 -17.78 23.30 12.73
C PHE A 5 -18.21 24.46 11.83
N ARG A 6 -18.31 24.23 10.51
CA ARG A 6 -18.79 25.25 9.57
C ARG A 6 -20.24 25.66 9.81
N GLU A 7 -21.09 24.70 10.19
CA GLU A 7 -22.51 24.92 10.47
C GLU A 7 -22.73 25.67 11.78
N PHE A 8 -22.04 25.23 12.86
CA PHE A 8 -22.31 25.74 14.21
C PHE A 8 -21.27 26.74 14.73
N HIS A 9 -20.14 26.90 14.05
CA HIS A 9 -19.00 27.71 14.51
C HIS A 9 -18.56 27.41 15.95
N ASP A 10 -18.80 26.17 16.42
CA ASP A 10 -18.53 25.70 17.76
C ASP A 10 -17.75 24.38 17.73
N THR A 11 -16.62 24.37 18.38
CA THR A 11 -15.77 23.17 18.49
C THR A 11 -16.43 22.06 19.32
N ALA A 12 -17.29 22.38 20.28
CA ALA A 12 -18.02 21.40 21.07
C ALA A 12 -18.98 20.56 20.20
N ALA A 13 -19.51 21.12 19.11
CA ALA A 13 -20.35 20.42 18.14
C ALA A 13 -19.59 19.36 17.32
N CYS A 14 -18.26 19.46 17.25
CA CYS A 14 -17.45 18.53 16.46
C CYS A 14 -17.39 17.11 17.03
N GLY A 15 -17.66 16.94 18.31
CA GLY A 15 -17.57 15.66 19.02
C GLY A 15 -16.10 15.25 19.31
N SER A 16 -15.84 14.73 20.48
CA SER A 16 -14.49 14.42 20.97
C SER A 16 -13.78 13.30 20.19
N GLY A 17 -14.54 12.39 19.55
CA GLY A 17 -13.99 11.27 18.76
C GLY A 17 -13.57 11.62 17.34
N SER A 18 -13.95 12.79 16.82
CA SER A 18 -13.74 13.14 15.40
C SER A 18 -12.27 13.25 15.02
N ILE A 19 -11.39 13.67 15.95
CA ILE A 19 -9.96 13.75 15.70
C ILE A 19 -9.36 12.37 15.41
N PHE A 20 -9.78 11.34 16.14
CA PHE A 20 -9.26 9.98 15.95
C PHE A 20 -9.65 9.38 14.60
N GLN A 21 -10.77 9.83 14.02
CA GLN A 21 -11.21 9.41 12.69
C GLN A 21 -10.42 10.08 11.55
N SER A 22 -9.78 11.21 11.81
CA SER A 22 -9.01 11.96 10.82
C SER A 22 -7.50 11.68 10.84
N MET A 23 -7.02 10.89 11.79
CA MET A 23 -5.60 10.55 11.90
C MET A 23 -5.24 9.36 11.03
N ASN A 24 -4.09 9.41 10.36
CA ASN A 24 -3.59 8.27 9.58
C ASN A 24 -3.39 7.00 10.43
N SER A 25 -3.14 7.16 11.73
CA SER A 25 -2.98 6.06 12.69
C SER A 25 -4.29 5.46 13.20
N THR A 26 -5.44 5.92 12.72
CA THR A 26 -6.76 5.43 13.17
C THR A 26 -6.87 3.90 13.12
N VAL A 27 -6.42 3.28 12.02
CA VAL A 27 -6.51 1.82 11.84
C VAL A 27 -5.66 1.09 12.87
N THR A 28 -4.39 1.47 13.02
CA THR A 28 -3.46 0.82 13.95
C THR A 28 -3.86 1.02 15.40
N MET A 29 -4.36 2.21 15.76
CA MET A 29 -4.87 2.49 17.11
C MET A 29 -6.08 1.62 17.46
N ASN A 30 -7.05 1.50 16.56
CA ASN A 30 -8.23 0.68 16.77
C ASN A 30 -7.89 -0.81 16.86
N LEU A 31 -7.01 -1.32 15.99
CA LEU A 31 -6.55 -2.71 16.05
C LEU A 31 -5.80 -2.99 17.37
N ALA A 32 -4.92 -2.06 17.79
CA ALA A 32 -4.20 -2.21 19.05
C ALA A 32 -5.16 -2.29 20.25
N CYS A 33 -6.18 -1.45 20.31
CA CYS A 33 -7.19 -1.51 21.35
C CYS A 33 -8.03 -2.79 21.29
N LEU A 34 -8.52 -3.14 20.10
CA LEU A 34 -9.40 -4.30 19.90
C LEU A 34 -8.74 -5.61 20.31
N PHE A 35 -7.49 -5.80 19.88
CA PHE A 35 -6.71 -7.01 20.15
C PHE A 35 -5.78 -6.90 21.35
N ARG A 36 -5.81 -5.77 22.08
CA ARG A 36 -4.94 -5.49 23.23
C ARG A 36 -3.45 -5.67 22.91
N LEU A 37 -3.04 -5.24 21.73
CA LEU A 37 -1.65 -5.30 21.30
C LEU A 37 -0.81 -4.29 22.10
N ARG A 38 0.36 -4.71 22.57
CA ARG A 38 1.23 -3.91 23.45
C ARG A 38 2.62 -3.65 22.89
N GLY A 39 2.87 -4.17 21.68
CA GLY A 39 4.13 -3.99 20.98
C GLY A 39 4.24 -2.64 20.29
N ILE A 40 5.17 -2.55 19.34
CA ILE A 40 5.36 -1.36 18.51
C ILE A 40 4.10 -1.09 17.71
N ASN A 41 3.57 0.13 17.82
CA ASN A 41 2.41 0.60 17.06
C ASN A 41 2.83 1.80 16.20
N LEU A 42 2.82 1.64 14.90
CA LEU A 42 3.19 2.68 13.95
C LEU A 42 2.35 2.59 12.67
N THR A 43 2.29 3.68 11.94
CA THR A 43 1.62 3.76 10.64
C THR A 43 2.61 4.21 9.58
N ALA A 44 2.84 3.38 8.58
CA ALA A 44 3.58 3.77 7.40
C ALA A 44 2.67 4.60 6.47
N SER A 45 3.17 5.73 5.99
CA SER A 45 2.47 6.59 5.05
C SER A 45 3.37 6.88 3.85
N ALA A 46 3.08 6.22 2.73
CA ALA A 46 3.82 6.32 1.48
C ALA A 46 2.87 6.20 0.28
N ALA A 47 1.72 6.89 0.36
CA ALA A 47 0.65 6.83 -0.63
C ALA A 47 0.28 5.36 -0.97
N CYS A 48 0.23 5.00 -2.25
CA CYS A 48 -0.14 3.65 -2.71
C CYS A 48 0.83 2.55 -2.21
N ALA A 49 2.07 2.88 -1.87
CA ALA A 49 3.06 1.94 -1.35
C ALA A 49 2.93 1.65 0.15
N SER A 50 2.05 2.35 0.89
CA SER A 50 1.95 2.24 2.36
C SER A 50 1.72 0.82 2.84
N GLY A 51 0.84 0.06 2.16
CA GLY A 51 0.56 -1.34 2.50
C GLY A 51 1.80 -2.23 2.37
N SER A 52 2.48 -2.15 1.23
CA SER A 52 3.72 -2.92 0.99
C SER A 52 4.84 -2.52 1.96
N GLN A 53 4.97 -1.21 2.26
CA GLN A 53 5.93 -0.74 3.26
C GLN A 53 5.59 -1.22 4.67
N SER A 54 4.30 -1.28 5.03
CA SER A 54 3.86 -1.85 6.30
C SER A 54 4.30 -3.32 6.45
N VAL A 55 4.15 -4.12 5.40
CA VAL A 55 4.59 -5.52 5.37
C VAL A 55 6.12 -5.63 5.47
N GLY A 56 6.86 -4.83 4.71
CA GLY A 56 8.32 -4.81 4.76
C GLY A 56 8.86 -4.37 6.14
N LEU A 57 8.23 -3.38 6.77
CA LEU A 57 8.58 -2.98 8.14
C LEU A 57 8.28 -4.09 9.15
N ALA A 58 7.14 -4.77 9.01
CA ALA A 58 6.81 -5.92 9.86
C ALA A 58 7.86 -7.03 9.74
N TYR A 59 8.28 -7.35 8.51
CA TYR A 59 9.37 -8.29 8.26
C TYR A 59 10.67 -7.87 8.99
N LEU A 60 11.06 -6.60 8.88
CA LEU A 60 12.27 -6.09 9.56
C LEU A 60 12.17 -6.21 11.08
N LEU A 61 11.04 -5.83 11.66
CA LEU A 61 10.83 -5.90 13.11
C LEU A 61 10.90 -7.34 13.64
N VAL A 62 10.40 -8.30 12.88
CA VAL A 62 10.46 -9.72 13.25
C VAL A 62 11.86 -10.29 13.04
N ARG A 63 12.44 -10.05 11.85
CA ARG A 63 13.81 -10.53 11.52
C ARG A 63 14.86 -10.06 12.53
N ASP A 64 14.77 -8.79 12.94
CA ASP A 64 15.75 -8.18 13.85
C ASP A 64 15.42 -8.45 15.34
N GLY A 65 14.40 -9.30 15.62
CA GLY A 65 14.02 -9.71 16.97
C GLY A 65 13.39 -8.61 17.82
N LEU A 66 12.92 -7.53 17.21
CA LEU A 66 12.24 -6.43 17.91
C LEU A 66 10.80 -6.77 18.25
N GLN A 67 10.18 -7.66 17.51
CA GLN A 67 8.84 -8.21 17.73
C GLN A 67 8.82 -9.66 17.27
N ASP A 68 8.09 -10.53 17.98
CA ASP A 68 7.90 -11.94 17.60
C ASP A 68 6.79 -12.09 16.54
N CYS A 69 5.80 -11.19 16.59
CA CYS A 69 4.61 -11.24 15.75
C CYS A 69 4.07 -9.83 15.52
N VAL A 70 3.74 -9.50 14.28
CA VAL A 70 3.25 -8.18 13.87
C VAL A 70 1.98 -8.32 13.03
N VAL A 71 0.93 -7.59 13.41
CA VAL A 71 -0.26 -7.38 12.57
C VAL A 71 0.04 -6.19 11.65
N CYS A 72 0.08 -6.42 10.35
CA CYS A 72 0.40 -5.40 9.35
C CYS A 72 -0.55 -5.44 8.16
N GLY A 73 -0.49 -4.45 7.29
CA GLY A 73 -1.32 -4.39 6.09
C GLY A 73 -1.62 -2.99 5.63
N GLY A 74 -2.70 -2.82 4.88
CA GLY A 74 -3.17 -1.54 4.38
C GLY A 74 -4.67 -1.43 4.40
N ALA A 75 -5.16 -0.21 4.51
CA ALA A 75 -6.58 0.11 4.43
C ALA A 75 -6.76 1.43 3.67
N GLN A 76 -7.74 1.46 2.76
CA GLN A 76 -8.09 2.62 1.98
C GLN A 76 -9.60 2.82 1.99
N GLU A 77 -10.01 4.01 2.37
CA GLU A 77 -11.39 4.47 2.22
C GLU A 77 -11.58 5.08 0.82
N ASN A 78 -12.69 4.75 0.18
CA ASN A 78 -13.14 5.43 -1.02
C ASN A 78 -14.16 6.49 -0.63
N ASN A 79 -13.78 7.76 -0.67
CA ASN A 79 -14.63 8.88 -0.32
C ASN A 79 -14.55 10.01 -1.36
N MET A 80 -15.56 10.89 -1.34
CA MET A 80 -15.70 11.98 -2.30
C MET A 80 -14.47 12.91 -2.36
N TYR A 81 -13.78 13.14 -1.25
CA TYR A 81 -12.63 14.06 -1.22
C TYR A 81 -11.41 13.47 -1.90
N SER A 82 -11.12 12.18 -1.66
CA SER A 82 -10.02 11.49 -2.32
C SER A 82 -10.31 11.32 -3.82
N VAL A 83 -11.55 11.00 -4.18
CA VAL A 83 -11.98 10.90 -5.59
C VAL A 83 -11.81 12.26 -6.29
N ALA A 84 -12.33 13.35 -5.71
CA ALA A 84 -12.22 14.68 -6.30
C ALA A 84 -10.76 15.14 -6.48
N ALA A 85 -9.86 14.79 -5.54
CA ALA A 85 -8.44 15.14 -5.65
C ALA A 85 -7.75 14.43 -6.84
N PHE A 86 -8.05 13.15 -7.06
CA PHE A 86 -7.53 12.39 -8.20
C PHE A 86 -8.16 12.82 -9.53
N ASP A 87 -9.44 13.17 -9.52
CA ASP A 87 -10.12 13.71 -10.69
C ASP A 87 -9.52 15.06 -11.09
N GLY A 88 -9.22 15.93 -10.12
CA GLY A 88 -8.57 17.22 -10.35
C GLY A 88 -7.21 17.15 -11.05
N ILE A 89 -6.48 16.05 -10.92
CA ILE A 89 -5.23 15.78 -11.67
C ILE A 89 -5.44 14.95 -12.94
N GLN A 90 -6.68 14.74 -13.34
CA GLN A 90 -7.07 14.04 -14.58
C GLN A 90 -6.46 12.63 -14.70
N SER A 91 -6.39 11.90 -13.60
CA SER A 91 -5.81 10.55 -13.58
C SER A 91 -6.84 9.43 -13.65
N PHE A 92 -8.13 9.74 -13.57
CA PHE A 92 -9.18 8.75 -13.72
C PHE A 92 -9.50 8.39 -15.18
N SER A 93 -9.99 7.16 -15.36
CA SER A 93 -10.62 6.74 -16.60
C SER A 93 -11.91 7.56 -16.81
N VAL A 94 -12.13 7.99 -18.04
CA VAL A 94 -13.35 8.68 -18.47
C VAL A 94 -14.34 7.74 -19.15
N ARG A 95 -14.15 6.44 -19.03
CA ARG A 95 -14.98 5.41 -19.67
C ARG A 95 -16.24 5.12 -18.85
N GLU A 96 -17.21 6.04 -18.92
CA GLU A 96 -18.49 5.95 -18.19
C GLU A 96 -19.51 5.05 -18.90
N ASP A 97 -19.39 4.87 -20.19
CA ASP A 97 -20.25 4.03 -21.03
C ASP A 97 -20.01 2.53 -20.80
N GLU A 98 -18.79 2.14 -20.42
CA GLU A 98 -18.42 0.75 -20.12
C GLU A 98 -17.67 0.65 -18.77
N PRO A 99 -18.29 0.97 -17.63
CA PRO A 99 -17.59 1.11 -16.34
C PRO A 99 -16.91 -0.19 -15.87
N THR A 100 -17.46 -1.34 -16.21
CA THR A 100 -16.87 -2.65 -15.90
C THR A 100 -15.59 -2.96 -16.68
N ARG A 101 -15.28 -2.17 -17.71
CA ARG A 101 -14.09 -2.28 -18.56
C ARG A 101 -13.17 -1.06 -18.45
N ALA A 102 -13.46 -0.15 -17.53
CA ALA A 102 -12.68 1.08 -17.35
C ALA A 102 -11.29 0.79 -16.80
N SER A 103 -11.17 -0.01 -15.72
CA SER A 103 -9.87 -0.48 -15.22
C SER A 103 -9.33 -1.59 -16.14
N ARG A 104 -8.27 -1.27 -16.88
CA ARG A 104 -7.66 -2.18 -17.87
C ARG A 104 -6.14 -2.03 -17.92
N PRO A 105 -5.44 -2.40 -16.83
CA PRO A 105 -3.99 -2.27 -16.74
C PRO A 105 -3.28 -2.93 -17.92
N PHE A 106 -2.24 -2.24 -18.42
CA PHE A 106 -1.41 -2.67 -19.57
C PHE A 106 -2.13 -2.80 -20.92
N ASP A 107 -3.45 -2.61 -20.98
CA ASP A 107 -4.19 -2.58 -22.23
C ASP A 107 -3.79 -1.35 -23.06
N ARG A 108 -3.82 -1.50 -24.40
CA ARG A 108 -3.51 -0.41 -25.33
C ARG A 108 -4.43 0.79 -25.14
N ASP A 109 -5.70 0.53 -24.90
CA ASP A 109 -6.77 1.53 -24.83
C ASP A 109 -7.08 1.97 -23.38
N ARG A 110 -6.14 1.71 -22.43
CA ARG A 110 -6.25 2.20 -21.05
C ARG A 110 -6.18 3.73 -21.02
N ASP A 111 -6.95 4.34 -20.17
CA ASP A 111 -7.09 5.80 -20.12
C ASP A 111 -6.95 6.41 -18.72
N GLY A 112 -6.95 5.60 -17.66
CA GLY A 112 -6.80 6.09 -16.30
C GLY A 112 -7.13 5.04 -15.25
N LEU A 113 -6.98 5.42 -13.99
CA LEU A 113 -7.33 4.58 -12.86
C LEU A 113 -8.84 4.65 -12.55
N VAL A 114 -9.32 3.67 -11.79
CA VAL A 114 -10.67 3.65 -11.22
C VAL A 114 -10.52 3.59 -9.70
N PRO A 115 -11.12 4.53 -8.95
CA PRO A 115 -10.98 4.55 -7.50
C PRO A 115 -11.63 3.32 -6.86
N GLY A 116 -11.00 2.80 -5.81
CA GLY A 116 -11.50 1.68 -5.03
C GLY A 116 -11.15 1.84 -3.56
N GLY A 117 -11.89 1.15 -2.71
CA GLY A 117 -11.61 1.04 -1.29
C GLY A 117 -11.44 -0.41 -0.89
N GLY A 118 -10.79 -0.62 0.25
CA GLY A 118 -10.58 -1.96 0.79
C GLY A 118 -9.57 -1.98 1.92
N ALA A 119 -9.46 -3.14 2.54
CA ALA A 119 -8.45 -3.41 3.55
C ALA A 119 -7.97 -4.84 3.47
N ALA A 120 -6.68 -5.03 3.73
CA ALA A 120 -6.09 -6.34 3.88
C ALA A 120 -5.13 -6.34 5.07
N THR A 121 -5.16 -7.43 5.82
CA THR A 121 -4.33 -7.59 7.02
C THR A 121 -3.59 -8.91 6.93
N LEU A 122 -2.30 -8.87 7.25
CA LEU A 122 -1.41 -10.02 7.39
C LEU A 122 -0.92 -10.11 8.82
N ILE A 123 -0.62 -11.34 9.24
CA ILE A 123 0.13 -11.62 10.46
C ILE A 123 1.50 -12.11 10.02
N VAL A 124 2.53 -11.33 10.30
CA VAL A 124 3.94 -11.67 10.07
C VAL A 124 4.52 -12.13 11.39
N GLU A 125 5.08 -13.33 11.43
CA GLU A 125 5.55 -13.97 12.64
C GLU A 125 6.91 -14.64 12.37
N ASP A 126 7.71 -14.75 13.41
CA ASP A 126 8.93 -15.55 13.38
C ASP A 126 8.62 -17.00 12.98
N TYR A 127 9.37 -17.52 12.01
CA TYR A 127 9.12 -18.84 11.42
C TYR A 127 9.11 -19.96 12.46
N ASP A 128 10.11 -19.99 13.34
CA ASP A 128 10.22 -21.02 14.36
C ASP A 128 9.10 -20.92 15.40
N SER A 129 8.66 -19.70 15.71
CA SER A 129 7.50 -19.45 16.56
C SER A 129 6.22 -19.99 15.93
N ALA A 130 5.99 -19.69 14.66
CA ALA A 130 4.84 -20.17 13.91
C ALA A 130 4.79 -21.71 13.85
N VAL A 131 5.93 -22.34 13.58
CA VAL A 131 6.06 -23.81 13.57
C VAL A 131 5.80 -24.40 14.95
N ARG A 132 6.40 -23.87 16.02
CA ARG A 132 6.22 -24.37 17.40
C ARG A 132 4.76 -24.37 17.84
N ARG A 133 3.96 -23.40 17.43
CA ARG A 133 2.52 -23.32 17.80
C ARG A 133 1.59 -23.99 16.79
N GLY A 134 2.13 -24.59 15.72
CA GLY A 134 1.34 -25.25 14.69
C GLY A 134 0.51 -24.30 13.83
N ALA A 135 1.02 -23.08 13.55
CA ALA A 135 0.33 -22.12 12.73
C ALA A 135 0.23 -22.57 11.27
N PRO A 136 -0.85 -22.25 10.56
CA PRO A 136 -0.90 -22.40 9.11
C PRO A 136 0.01 -21.36 8.46
N ILE A 137 1.18 -21.77 7.95
CA ILE A 137 2.10 -20.89 7.24
C ILE A 137 1.67 -20.84 5.78
N LEU A 138 1.30 -19.68 5.29
CA LEU A 138 0.85 -19.47 3.91
C LEU A 138 2.01 -19.19 2.96
N ALA A 139 3.01 -18.44 3.41
CA ALA A 139 4.20 -18.08 2.66
C ALA A 139 5.29 -17.60 3.62
N GLU A 140 6.51 -17.51 3.12
CA GLU A 140 7.64 -16.89 3.79
C GLU A 140 8.02 -15.58 3.07
N ILE A 141 8.29 -14.52 3.84
CA ILE A 141 8.81 -13.27 3.31
C ILE A 141 10.34 -13.35 3.36
N VAL A 142 10.96 -13.47 2.20
CA VAL A 142 12.43 -13.66 2.12
C VAL A 142 13.18 -12.37 1.79
N GLY A 143 12.48 -11.33 1.30
CA GLY A 143 13.13 -10.08 0.96
C GLY A 143 12.17 -8.90 0.80
N TRP A 144 12.74 -7.72 0.75
CA TRP A 144 12.01 -6.46 0.55
C TRP A 144 12.91 -5.43 -0.14
N GLY A 145 12.29 -4.46 -0.80
CA GLY A 145 13.01 -3.34 -1.40
C GLY A 145 12.14 -2.08 -1.43
N PHE A 146 12.65 -1.02 -0.80
CA PHE A 146 12.03 0.31 -0.83
C PHE A 146 12.93 1.29 -1.55
N SER A 147 12.35 2.14 -2.38
CA SER A 147 13.07 3.22 -3.05
C SER A 147 12.15 4.41 -3.28
N GLY A 148 12.76 5.59 -3.42
CA GLY A 148 12.10 6.77 -3.95
C GLY A 148 12.64 7.08 -5.35
N ASN A 149 11.84 7.67 -6.23
CA ASN A 149 12.32 8.05 -7.55
C ASN A 149 13.16 9.35 -7.54
N GLY A 150 13.02 10.20 -6.50
CA GLY A 150 13.80 11.42 -6.32
C GLY A 150 13.66 12.49 -7.40
N ASP A 151 12.69 12.36 -8.30
CA ASP A 151 12.56 13.15 -9.52
C ASP A 151 11.32 14.06 -9.45
N HIS A 152 10.13 13.51 -9.55
CA HIS A 152 8.89 14.27 -9.58
C HIS A 152 7.88 13.74 -8.55
N ILE A 153 7.08 14.62 -7.96
CA ILE A 153 6.14 14.27 -6.89
C ILE A 153 5.06 13.26 -7.32
N SER A 154 4.62 13.30 -8.58
CA SER A 154 3.52 12.46 -9.07
C SER A 154 3.82 11.73 -10.37
N THR A 155 4.80 12.18 -11.17
CA THR A 155 5.15 11.54 -12.44
C THR A 155 6.10 10.37 -12.19
N PRO A 156 5.70 9.13 -12.48
CA PRO A 156 6.57 7.97 -12.31
C PRO A 156 7.71 7.98 -13.34
N ASN A 157 8.87 7.49 -12.93
CA ASN A 157 9.97 7.14 -13.82
C ASN A 157 10.20 5.62 -13.82
N VAL A 158 11.18 5.14 -14.56
CA VAL A 158 11.55 3.72 -14.62
C VAL A 158 12.48 3.35 -13.47
N GLU A 159 13.31 4.28 -13.04
CA GLU A 159 14.41 4.04 -12.09
C GLU A 159 13.91 3.71 -10.68
N GLY A 160 12.85 4.40 -10.20
CA GLY A 160 12.29 4.15 -8.88
C GLY A 160 11.83 2.68 -8.72
N PRO A 161 10.88 2.20 -9.52
CA PRO A 161 10.45 0.80 -9.47
C PRO A 161 11.58 -0.19 -9.75
N ALA A 162 12.46 0.09 -10.71
CA ALA A 162 13.61 -0.78 -11.01
C ALA A 162 14.54 -0.93 -9.79
N ARG A 163 14.86 0.18 -9.10
CA ARG A 163 15.68 0.13 -7.89
C ARG A 163 15.01 -0.65 -6.75
N SER A 164 13.69 -0.53 -6.61
CA SER A 164 12.92 -1.31 -5.63
C SER A 164 13.00 -2.82 -5.91
N LEU A 165 12.86 -3.21 -7.18
CA LEU A 165 13.00 -4.62 -7.59
C LEU A 165 14.43 -5.14 -7.35
N GLU A 166 15.44 -4.38 -7.75
CA GLU A 166 16.85 -4.72 -7.52
C GLU A 166 17.14 -4.97 -6.04
N LEU A 167 16.78 -4.02 -5.17
CA LEU A 167 16.95 -4.14 -3.73
C LEU A 167 16.21 -5.35 -3.14
N CYS A 168 15.02 -5.65 -3.65
CA CYS A 168 14.25 -6.80 -3.21
C CYS A 168 14.95 -8.11 -3.57
N LEU A 169 15.43 -8.25 -4.81
CA LEU A 169 16.17 -9.44 -5.27
C LEU A 169 17.49 -9.61 -4.52
N GLU A 170 18.25 -8.53 -4.36
CA GLU A 170 19.51 -8.52 -3.59
C GLU A 170 19.27 -8.96 -2.15
N HIS A 171 18.27 -8.41 -1.50
CA HIS A 171 17.94 -8.70 -0.10
C HIS A 171 17.43 -10.13 0.09
N ALA A 172 16.65 -10.64 -0.87
CA ALA A 172 16.16 -12.02 -0.87
C ALA A 172 17.26 -13.05 -1.22
N GLY A 173 18.35 -12.63 -1.85
CA GLY A 173 19.40 -13.51 -2.34
C GLY A 173 18.92 -14.40 -3.49
N VAL A 174 17.94 -13.95 -4.28
CA VAL A 174 17.37 -14.71 -5.40
C VAL A 174 17.65 -14.03 -6.73
N THR A 175 17.68 -14.81 -7.78
CA THR A 175 17.82 -14.32 -9.15
C THR A 175 16.47 -14.04 -9.80
N PRO A 176 16.40 -13.19 -10.84
CA PRO A 176 15.14 -12.97 -11.57
C PRO A 176 14.52 -14.25 -12.13
N ALA A 177 15.33 -15.24 -12.50
CA ALA A 177 14.87 -16.52 -13.04
C ALA A 177 14.08 -17.38 -12.04
N GLU A 178 14.23 -17.10 -10.75
CA GLU A 178 13.50 -17.81 -9.67
C GLU A 178 12.15 -17.19 -9.37
N ILE A 179 11.83 -16.02 -9.97
CA ILE A 179 10.57 -15.32 -9.76
C ILE A 179 9.50 -15.85 -10.74
N GLY A 180 8.50 -16.49 -10.21
CA GLY A 180 7.38 -17.02 -11.01
C GLY A 180 6.22 -16.05 -11.23
N TYR A 181 6.13 -14.96 -10.44
CA TYR A 181 5.02 -14.01 -10.51
C TYR A 181 5.40 -12.63 -9.99
N VAL A 182 4.96 -11.58 -10.67
CA VAL A 182 5.08 -10.19 -10.24
C VAL A 182 3.69 -9.57 -10.16
N ASN A 183 3.28 -9.16 -8.96
CA ASN A 183 2.06 -8.38 -8.78
C ASN A 183 2.40 -6.89 -8.96
N ALA A 184 2.11 -6.36 -10.13
CA ALA A 184 2.39 -4.98 -10.49
C ALA A 184 1.41 -4.00 -9.80
N HIS A 185 1.80 -2.75 -9.66
CA HIS A 185 0.90 -1.68 -9.20
C HIS A 185 -0.26 -1.45 -10.18
N ALA A 186 0.03 -1.52 -11.48
CA ALA A 186 -0.95 -1.71 -12.54
C ALA A 186 -2.14 -0.72 -12.50
N THR A 187 -1.87 0.57 -12.37
CA THR A 187 -2.87 1.63 -12.15
C THR A 187 -3.81 1.90 -13.33
N SER A 188 -3.61 1.28 -14.49
CA SER A 188 -4.34 1.59 -15.73
C SER A 188 -4.07 2.99 -16.31
N THR A 189 -3.15 3.76 -15.74
CA THR A 189 -2.72 5.03 -16.32
C THR A 189 -1.77 4.80 -17.49
N ARG A 190 -1.80 5.70 -18.47
CA ARG A 190 -0.97 5.58 -19.69
C ARG A 190 0.51 5.57 -19.37
N ILE A 191 0.98 6.55 -18.59
CA ILE A 191 2.38 6.72 -18.23
C ILE A 191 2.82 5.70 -17.18
N GLY A 192 2.01 5.52 -16.11
CA GLY A 192 2.33 4.63 -15.00
C GLY A 192 2.59 3.21 -15.46
N ASN A 193 1.65 2.62 -16.20
CA ASN A 193 1.81 1.26 -16.71
C ASN A 193 3.00 1.12 -17.68
N ALA A 194 3.25 2.11 -18.53
CA ALA A 194 4.38 2.05 -19.46
C ALA A 194 5.73 2.04 -18.72
N ARG A 195 5.89 2.89 -17.70
CA ARG A 195 7.11 2.97 -16.90
C ARG A 195 7.31 1.74 -16.03
N GLU A 196 6.25 1.25 -15.43
CA GLU A 196 6.29 0.02 -14.63
C GLU A 196 6.65 -1.21 -15.49
N ALA A 197 6.02 -1.37 -16.65
CA ALA A 197 6.37 -2.43 -17.60
C ALA A 197 7.85 -2.38 -18.00
N GLN A 198 8.40 -1.18 -18.28
CA GLN A 198 9.81 -1.02 -18.58
C GLN A 198 10.72 -1.39 -17.39
N ALA A 199 10.34 -1.05 -16.17
CA ALA A 199 11.08 -1.43 -14.99
C ALA A 199 11.08 -2.95 -14.77
N ILE A 200 9.93 -3.60 -14.92
CA ILE A 200 9.79 -5.06 -14.80
C ILE A 200 10.61 -5.77 -15.89
N ALA A 201 10.52 -5.30 -17.14
CA ALA A 201 11.26 -5.91 -18.25
C ALA A 201 12.79 -5.84 -18.11
N ARG A 202 13.35 -4.93 -17.32
CA ARG A 202 14.80 -4.90 -17.05
C ARG A 202 15.31 -6.14 -16.33
N PHE A 203 14.46 -6.80 -15.55
CA PHE A 203 14.83 -7.95 -14.73
C PHE A 203 14.29 -9.27 -15.27
N PHE A 204 13.12 -9.22 -15.89
CA PHE A 204 12.40 -10.44 -16.25
C PHE A 204 12.23 -10.64 -17.76
N GLY A 205 12.68 -9.70 -18.57
CA GLY A 205 12.67 -9.78 -20.06
C GLY A 205 11.39 -9.24 -20.67
#